data_cc14338a8e48af2edb35799610fdbb6b
#
_entry.id   cc14338a8e48af2edb35799610fdbb6b
#
_cell.length_a   1.000
_cell.length_b   1.000
_cell.length_c   1.000
_cell.angle_alpha   90.00
_cell.angle_beta   90.00
_cell.angle_gamma   90.00
#
_symmetry.space_group_name_H-M   'P 1'
#
loop_
_entity.id
_entity.type
_entity.pdbx_description
1 polymer ?
#
loop_
_entity_poly.entity_id
_entity_poly.type
_entity_poly.pdbx_seq_one_letter_code
_entity_poly.pdbx_strand_id
1 'polypeptide(L)'
;MYAYGDYEDYFYGEMAPSTGYASVFSLHHTADGVVLMRPDPADPNRAAVFSPQPLLSSGFRKSADWGELMHCSVVADLNDLVRDGKIRQLIRVNEALHEKEYARIADEIVERDARAILIAGPSSSGKTTSANRLCTQLRVHGKSPVLLSLDDYYIDRDKIPLEPDGTIDLEHIRTIDVALFGEQLTALLNGETVELPRFDFLKQRRVMDGSRTLRIDENTPLVIEGLHGLNPALLPPSVDRDRIFRLYVSALTTLNLDDHNRIQTTEIRLLRRIVRDYETRGASIEHTLSMWGSVRRGEERWIFPYQEQADAIFNSALVYEPAVLKKHIFPLLMNVRPDSPYYEEVHSIVKFLNYFLEANVEDEIPPTSVLREFIGGNTFYR
;
A
#
# COMPACT_ATOMS: atom_id res chain seq x y z
N MET A 1 -18.20 -14.16 -23.87
CA MET A 1 -17.36 -15.34 -24.10
C MET A 1 -16.57 -15.16 -25.38
N TYR A 2 -15.33 -15.61 -25.40
CA TYR A 2 -14.43 -15.61 -26.56
C TYR A 2 -14.03 -17.05 -26.85
N ALA A 3 -13.85 -17.38 -28.12
CA ALA A 3 -13.47 -18.72 -28.56
C ALA A 3 -12.19 -18.66 -29.42
N TYR A 4 -11.28 -19.60 -29.20
CA TYR A 4 -10.09 -19.80 -30.01
C TYR A 4 -9.92 -21.31 -30.29
N GLY A 5 -10.35 -21.74 -31.46
CA GLY A 5 -10.49 -23.16 -31.76
C GLY A 5 -11.51 -23.80 -30.82
N ASP A 6 -11.08 -24.84 -30.11
CA ASP A 6 -11.92 -25.56 -29.13
C ASP A 6 -11.83 -25.01 -27.71
N TYR A 7 -11.02 -23.94 -27.50
CA TYR A 7 -10.90 -23.26 -26.22
C TYR A 7 -11.90 -22.10 -26.14
N GLU A 8 -12.75 -22.11 -25.12
CA GLU A 8 -13.71 -21.06 -24.83
C GLU A 8 -13.50 -20.51 -23.42
N ASP A 9 -13.48 -19.18 -23.29
CA ASP A 9 -13.38 -18.51 -22.00
C ASP A 9 -14.04 -17.13 -22.05
N TYR A 10 -14.15 -16.48 -20.89
CA TYR A 10 -14.63 -15.11 -20.84
C TYR A 10 -13.53 -14.19 -20.27
N PHE A 11 -13.54 -12.94 -20.72
CA PHE A 11 -12.59 -11.92 -20.28
C PHE A 11 -13.34 -10.65 -19.90
N TYR A 12 -12.81 -9.92 -18.93
CA TYR A 12 -13.45 -8.72 -18.37
C TYR A 12 -13.34 -7.47 -19.24
N GLY A 13 -12.59 -7.51 -20.30
CA GLY A 13 -12.41 -6.39 -21.22
C GLY A 13 -12.61 -6.77 -22.67
N GLU A 14 -12.47 -5.81 -23.54
CA GLU A 14 -12.43 -6.04 -24.98
C GLU A 14 -11.14 -6.74 -25.37
N MET A 15 -11.26 -7.76 -26.22
CA MET A 15 -10.13 -8.46 -26.80
C MET A 15 -9.85 -7.97 -28.22
N ALA A 16 -8.56 -7.98 -28.59
CA ALA A 16 -8.18 -7.73 -29.97
C ALA A 16 -8.80 -8.75 -30.91
N PRO A 17 -9.20 -8.37 -32.15
CA PRO A 17 -9.84 -9.27 -33.10
C PRO A 17 -8.97 -10.46 -33.52
N SER A 18 -7.66 -10.36 -33.38
CA SER A 18 -6.72 -11.46 -33.63
C SER A 18 -5.41 -11.26 -32.88
N THR A 19 -4.63 -12.35 -32.71
CA THR A 19 -3.29 -12.32 -32.11
C THR A 19 -2.28 -11.47 -32.89
N GLY A 20 -2.56 -11.16 -34.17
CA GLY A 20 -1.73 -10.26 -34.98
C GLY A 20 -1.61 -8.85 -34.45
N TYR A 21 -2.57 -8.40 -33.63
CA TYR A 21 -2.50 -7.11 -32.95
C TYR A 21 -1.55 -7.10 -31.73
N ALA A 22 -1.17 -8.27 -31.22
CA ALA A 22 -0.25 -8.45 -30.09
C ALA A 22 1.14 -8.89 -30.58
N SER A 23 1.66 -8.25 -31.64
CA SER A 23 2.91 -8.66 -32.31
C SER A 23 4.18 -8.19 -31.60
N VAL A 24 4.09 -7.18 -30.72
CA VAL A 24 5.22 -6.60 -29.99
C VAL A 24 5.21 -7.07 -28.55
N PHE A 25 6.08 -8.01 -28.23
CA PHE A 25 6.27 -8.53 -26.86
C PHE A 25 7.66 -9.16 -26.71
N SER A 26 8.08 -9.41 -25.48
CA SER A 26 9.22 -10.29 -25.18
C SER A 26 8.89 -11.22 -24.03
N LEU A 27 9.55 -12.37 -23.99
CA LEU A 27 9.43 -13.39 -22.94
C LEU A 27 10.73 -13.50 -22.17
N HIS A 28 10.64 -13.52 -20.85
CA HIS A 28 11.77 -13.67 -19.97
C HIS A 28 11.52 -14.82 -18.98
N HIS A 29 12.43 -15.76 -18.93
CA HIS A 29 12.38 -16.85 -17.95
C HIS A 29 12.83 -16.32 -16.59
N THR A 30 12.09 -16.67 -15.54
CA THR A 30 12.40 -16.37 -14.13
C THR A 30 12.30 -17.65 -13.31
N ALA A 31 12.72 -17.58 -12.04
CA ALA A 31 12.58 -18.73 -11.13
C ALA A 31 11.11 -19.13 -10.91
N ASP A 32 10.18 -18.21 -11.07
CA ASP A 32 8.75 -18.37 -10.79
C ASP A 32 7.91 -18.63 -12.06
N GLY A 33 8.56 -18.70 -13.24
CA GLY A 33 7.87 -18.92 -14.51
C GLY A 33 8.34 -18.03 -15.64
N VAL A 34 7.43 -17.58 -16.47
CA VAL A 34 7.73 -16.75 -17.66
C VAL A 34 7.03 -15.39 -17.51
N VAL A 35 7.81 -14.32 -17.65
CA VAL A 35 7.30 -12.95 -17.70
C VAL A 35 7.12 -12.53 -19.15
N LEU A 36 5.89 -12.15 -19.52
CA LEU A 36 5.57 -11.55 -20.81
C LEU A 36 5.60 -10.03 -20.67
N MET A 37 6.55 -9.39 -21.37
CA MET A 37 6.63 -7.93 -21.45
C MET A 37 5.78 -7.43 -22.60
N ARG A 38 4.91 -6.47 -22.31
CA ARG A 38 4.07 -5.79 -23.29
C ARG A 38 4.86 -4.69 -24.01
N PRO A 39 4.28 -4.05 -25.06
CA PRO A 39 4.88 -2.88 -25.67
C PRO A 39 5.24 -1.80 -24.66
N ASP A 40 6.37 -1.14 -24.87
CA ASP A 40 6.78 0.01 -24.06
C ASP A 40 5.81 1.18 -24.32
N PRO A 41 5.18 1.76 -23.27
CA PRO A 41 4.27 2.90 -23.45
C PRO A 41 4.90 4.11 -24.13
N ALA A 42 6.24 4.29 -24.03
CA ALA A 42 6.97 5.38 -24.66
C ALA A 42 7.34 5.08 -26.13
N ASP A 43 7.44 3.79 -26.51
CA ASP A 43 7.71 3.34 -27.88
C ASP A 43 6.96 2.02 -28.15
N PRO A 44 5.72 2.07 -28.63
CA PRO A 44 4.91 0.88 -28.87
C PRO A 44 5.46 -0.13 -29.89
N ASN A 45 6.53 0.24 -30.62
CA ASN A 45 7.16 -0.65 -31.61
C ASN A 45 8.22 -1.59 -31.00
N ARG A 46 8.50 -1.47 -29.70
CA ARG A 46 9.40 -2.37 -28.96
C ARG A 46 8.74 -2.86 -27.68
N ALA A 47 9.13 -4.03 -27.24
CA ALA A 47 8.74 -4.52 -25.92
C ALA A 47 9.43 -3.69 -24.81
N ALA A 48 8.72 -3.46 -23.70
CA ALA A 48 9.30 -2.83 -22.52
C ALA A 48 10.50 -3.65 -22.01
N VAL A 49 11.48 -2.97 -21.41
CA VAL A 49 12.68 -3.63 -20.87
C VAL A 49 12.31 -4.37 -19.59
N PHE A 50 12.67 -5.66 -19.55
CA PHE A 50 12.49 -6.45 -18.33
C PHE A 50 13.49 -6.02 -17.25
N SER A 51 13.01 -5.74 -16.06
CA SER A 51 13.80 -5.51 -14.87
C SER A 51 13.40 -6.54 -13.80
N PRO A 52 14.33 -7.39 -13.31
CA PRO A 52 14.02 -8.35 -12.27
C PRO A 52 13.54 -7.67 -10.99
N GLN A 53 12.49 -8.25 -10.38
CA GLN A 53 11.91 -7.76 -9.12
C GLN A 53 11.83 -8.92 -8.10
N PRO A 54 12.98 -9.41 -7.62
CA PRO A 54 13.02 -10.60 -6.76
C PRO A 54 12.34 -10.41 -5.41
N LEU A 55 12.43 -9.21 -4.82
CA LEU A 55 11.79 -8.92 -3.54
C LEU A 55 10.27 -8.93 -3.69
N LEU A 56 9.74 -8.23 -4.70
CA LEU A 56 8.32 -8.20 -4.99
C LEU A 56 7.79 -9.60 -5.32
N SER A 57 8.52 -10.37 -6.15
CA SER A 57 8.17 -11.75 -6.49
C SER A 57 8.10 -12.64 -5.25
N SER A 58 9.05 -12.49 -4.31
CA SER A 58 9.04 -13.24 -3.06
C SER A 58 7.81 -12.92 -2.21
N GLY A 59 7.41 -11.63 -2.16
CA GLY A 59 6.21 -11.18 -1.47
C GLY A 59 4.92 -11.78 -2.05
N PHE A 60 4.81 -11.82 -3.38
CA PHE A 60 3.68 -12.47 -4.06
C PHE A 60 3.64 -13.97 -3.80
N ARG A 61 4.78 -14.66 -3.91
CA ARG A 61 4.85 -16.11 -3.66
C ARG A 61 4.40 -16.47 -2.25
N LYS A 62 4.98 -15.80 -1.25
CA LYS A 62 4.59 -15.99 0.15
C LYS A 62 3.09 -15.80 0.38
N SER A 63 2.50 -14.82 -0.28
CA SER A 63 1.08 -14.56 -0.15
C SER A 63 0.21 -15.56 -0.90
N ALA A 64 0.69 -16.10 -2.02
CA ALA A 64 0.03 -17.21 -2.71
C ALA A 64 0.05 -18.48 -1.83
N ASP A 65 1.21 -18.81 -1.23
CA ASP A 65 1.33 -19.92 -0.27
C ASP A 65 0.33 -19.76 0.90
N TRP A 66 0.08 -18.53 1.37
CA TRP A 66 -0.94 -18.27 2.38
C TRP A 66 -2.35 -18.50 1.87
N GLY A 67 -2.66 -18.12 0.61
CA GLY A 67 -3.95 -18.39 -0.02
C GLY A 67 -4.23 -19.90 -0.09
N GLU A 68 -3.23 -20.69 -0.51
CA GLU A 68 -3.32 -22.14 -0.54
C GLU A 68 -3.52 -22.74 0.86
N LEU A 69 -2.72 -22.29 1.84
CA LEU A 69 -2.83 -22.72 3.24
C LEU A 69 -4.23 -22.46 3.82
N MET A 70 -4.84 -21.34 3.45
CA MET A 70 -6.18 -20.95 3.90
C MET A 70 -7.30 -21.54 3.05
N HIS A 71 -6.99 -22.30 1.97
CA HIS A 71 -7.95 -22.79 0.98
C HIS A 71 -8.86 -21.68 0.45
N CYS A 72 -8.27 -20.54 0.12
CA CYS A 72 -8.97 -19.35 -0.36
C CYS A 72 -8.11 -18.63 -1.40
N SER A 73 -8.05 -19.16 -2.61
CA SER A 73 -7.25 -18.63 -3.71
C SER A 73 -8.06 -17.85 -4.73
N VAL A 74 -9.36 -18.13 -4.84
CA VAL A 74 -10.29 -17.47 -5.76
C VAL A 74 -11.52 -16.94 -5.01
N VAL A 75 -12.26 -16.02 -5.66
CA VAL A 75 -13.47 -15.41 -5.08
C VAL A 75 -14.54 -16.45 -4.75
N ALA A 76 -14.63 -17.52 -5.53
CA ALA A 76 -15.58 -18.62 -5.24
C ALA A 76 -15.30 -19.24 -3.87
N ASP A 77 -14.03 -19.52 -3.53
CA ASP A 77 -13.63 -20.08 -2.24
C ASP A 77 -14.05 -19.12 -1.09
N LEU A 78 -13.75 -17.83 -1.25
CA LEU A 78 -14.14 -16.82 -0.27
C LEU A 78 -15.65 -16.78 -0.06
N ASN A 79 -16.43 -16.82 -1.14
CA ASN A 79 -17.87 -16.81 -1.09
C ASN A 79 -18.43 -18.07 -0.40
N ASP A 80 -17.83 -19.23 -0.62
CA ASP A 80 -18.21 -20.46 0.07
C ASP A 80 -17.90 -20.39 1.57
N LEU A 81 -16.75 -19.82 1.95
CA LEU A 81 -16.43 -19.58 3.37
C LEU A 81 -17.41 -18.58 4.03
N VAL A 82 -17.87 -17.56 3.30
CA VAL A 82 -18.90 -16.64 3.79
C VAL A 82 -20.23 -17.37 3.97
N ARG A 83 -20.66 -18.14 2.98
CA ARG A 83 -21.94 -18.88 2.98
C ARG A 83 -21.99 -19.93 4.08
N ASP A 84 -20.87 -20.63 4.30
CA ASP A 84 -20.73 -21.68 5.31
C ASP A 84 -20.50 -21.11 6.74
N GLY A 85 -20.34 -19.79 6.90
CA GLY A 85 -20.01 -19.16 8.18
C GLY A 85 -18.57 -19.40 8.65
N LYS A 86 -17.72 -19.95 7.81
CA LYS A 86 -16.31 -20.26 8.11
C LYS A 86 -15.37 -19.08 7.96
N ILE A 87 -15.84 -17.95 7.43
CA ILE A 87 -15.03 -16.74 7.23
C ILE A 87 -14.38 -16.22 8.52
N ARG A 88 -15.00 -16.44 9.68
CA ARG A 88 -14.42 -16.06 10.98
C ARG A 88 -13.12 -16.80 11.27
N GLN A 89 -13.01 -18.06 10.88
CA GLN A 89 -11.76 -18.82 11.00
C GLN A 89 -10.72 -18.30 10.01
N LEU A 90 -11.11 -17.98 8.78
CA LEU A 90 -10.25 -17.35 7.78
C LEU A 90 -9.63 -16.06 8.32
N ILE A 91 -10.45 -15.17 8.93
CA ILE A 91 -9.99 -13.92 9.53
C ILE A 91 -8.91 -14.20 10.58
N ARG A 92 -9.18 -15.09 11.53
CA ARG A 92 -8.23 -15.45 12.61
C ARG A 92 -6.89 -15.93 12.06
N VAL A 93 -6.90 -16.80 11.05
CA VAL A 93 -5.68 -17.33 10.43
C VAL A 93 -4.94 -16.23 9.69
N ASN A 94 -5.64 -15.42 8.88
CA ASN A 94 -5.01 -14.36 8.10
C ASN A 94 -4.38 -13.28 9.01
N GLU A 95 -5.07 -12.89 10.09
CA GLU A 95 -4.53 -11.94 11.07
C GLU A 95 -3.32 -12.52 11.85
N ALA A 96 -3.36 -13.82 12.18
CA ALA A 96 -2.23 -14.50 12.82
C ALA A 96 -1.01 -14.59 11.88
N LEU A 97 -1.20 -14.79 10.57
CA LEU A 97 -0.13 -14.76 9.58
C LEU A 97 0.51 -13.36 9.48
N HIS A 98 -0.30 -12.30 9.51
CA HIS A 98 0.21 -10.93 9.59
C HIS A 98 1.05 -10.70 10.86
N GLU A 99 0.55 -11.12 12.02
CA GLU A 99 1.28 -10.95 13.29
C GLU A 99 2.61 -11.70 13.30
N LYS A 100 2.61 -12.94 12.78
CA LYS A 100 3.83 -13.74 12.63
C LYS A 100 4.86 -13.03 11.73
N GLU A 101 4.40 -12.36 10.69
CA GLU A 101 5.30 -11.65 9.77
C GLU A 101 5.87 -10.37 10.39
N TYR A 102 5.08 -9.61 11.15
CA TYR A 102 5.60 -8.46 11.90
C TYR A 102 6.64 -8.90 12.94
N ALA A 103 6.41 -10.01 13.63
CA ALA A 103 7.38 -10.56 14.58
C ALA A 103 8.70 -10.91 13.86
N ARG A 104 8.64 -11.63 12.73
CA ARG A 104 9.83 -11.96 11.92
C ARG A 104 10.61 -10.73 11.46
N ILE A 105 9.91 -9.68 11.00
CA ILE A 105 10.53 -8.42 10.57
C ILE A 105 11.19 -7.73 11.76
N ALA A 106 10.55 -7.75 12.94
CA ALA A 106 11.14 -7.17 14.15
C ALA A 106 12.38 -7.92 14.61
N ASP A 107 12.39 -9.27 14.52
CA ASP A 107 13.58 -10.09 14.77
C ASP A 107 14.75 -9.64 13.89
N GLU A 108 14.51 -9.49 12.59
CA GLU A 108 15.52 -9.05 11.61
C GLU A 108 16.06 -7.65 11.89
N ILE A 109 15.20 -6.72 12.28
CA ILE A 109 15.56 -5.34 12.66
C ILE A 109 16.48 -5.35 13.88
N VAL A 110 16.14 -6.16 14.89
CA VAL A 110 16.92 -6.26 16.13
C VAL A 110 18.26 -6.95 15.89
N GLU A 111 18.28 -8.04 15.11
CA GLU A 111 19.52 -8.75 14.73
C GLU A 111 20.51 -7.85 13.99
N ARG A 112 20.01 -6.93 13.16
CA ARG A 112 20.87 -5.96 12.43
C ARG A 112 21.22 -4.71 13.25
N ASP A 113 20.77 -4.59 14.48
CA ASP A 113 20.91 -3.38 15.33
C ASP A 113 20.49 -2.10 14.58
N ALA A 114 19.41 -2.18 13.82
CA ALA A 114 18.93 -1.03 13.04
C ALA A 114 18.39 0.07 13.98
N ARG A 115 18.83 1.31 13.75
CA ARG A 115 18.48 2.48 14.58
C ARG A 115 17.35 3.30 13.97
N ALA A 116 17.15 3.23 12.66
CA ALA A 116 16.00 3.82 12.00
C ALA A 116 15.38 2.83 11.02
N ILE A 117 14.08 2.72 11.08
CA ILE A 117 13.26 1.86 10.24
C ILE A 117 12.42 2.77 9.33
N LEU A 118 12.69 2.74 8.04
CA LEU A 118 11.95 3.53 7.05
C LEU A 118 10.86 2.67 6.42
N ILE A 119 9.62 3.04 6.63
CA ILE A 119 8.45 2.32 6.10
C ILE A 119 7.85 3.13 4.95
N ALA A 120 7.92 2.56 3.74
CA ALA A 120 7.31 3.15 2.56
C ALA A 120 6.26 2.23 1.95
N GLY A 121 5.44 2.80 1.10
CA GLY A 121 4.43 2.07 0.33
C GLY A 121 3.40 3.00 -0.28
N PRO A 122 2.62 2.51 -1.24
CA PRO A 122 1.64 3.31 -1.94
C PRO A 122 0.49 3.75 -1.04
N SER A 123 -0.33 4.67 -1.53
CA SER A 123 -1.52 5.13 -0.80
C SER A 123 -2.45 3.97 -0.45
N SER A 124 -3.01 3.99 0.76
CA SER A 124 -3.91 2.94 1.29
C SER A 124 -3.29 1.54 1.36
N SER A 125 -1.96 1.46 1.47
CA SER A 125 -1.26 0.19 1.71
C SER A 125 -1.26 -0.25 3.19
N GLY A 126 -1.69 0.59 4.13
CA GLY A 126 -1.68 0.27 5.56
C GLY A 126 -0.35 0.55 6.25
N LYS A 127 0.45 1.51 5.74
CA LYS A 127 1.76 1.89 6.33
C LYS A 127 1.65 2.27 7.80
N THR A 128 0.71 3.14 8.13
CA THR A 128 0.58 3.69 9.49
C THR A 128 0.21 2.59 10.50
N THR A 129 -0.72 1.71 10.16
CA THR A 129 -1.05 0.55 10.99
C THR A 129 0.12 -0.42 11.09
N SER A 130 0.82 -0.68 9.98
CA SER A 130 2.01 -1.54 9.97
C SER A 130 3.13 -0.99 10.85
N ALA A 131 3.36 0.32 10.82
CA ALA A 131 4.35 0.98 11.68
C ALA A 131 4.02 0.81 13.17
N ASN A 132 2.76 0.96 13.57
CA ASN A 132 2.31 0.76 14.94
C ASN A 132 2.43 -0.70 15.39
N ARG A 133 2.05 -1.66 14.54
CA ARG A 133 2.22 -3.11 14.83
C ARG A 133 3.68 -3.47 14.98
N LEU A 134 4.54 -2.95 14.09
CA LEU A 134 5.98 -3.15 14.19
C LEU A 134 6.56 -2.54 15.48
N CYS A 135 6.14 -1.33 15.87
CA CYS A 135 6.49 -0.75 17.16
C CYS A 135 6.10 -1.67 18.34
N THR A 136 4.95 -2.35 18.24
CA THR A 136 4.53 -3.31 19.25
C THR A 136 5.49 -4.49 19.33
N GLN A 137 5.89 -5.06 18.21
CA GLN A 137 6.85 -6.18 18.16
C GLN A 137 8.25 -5.76 18.63
N LEU A 138 8.71 -4.56 18.31
CA LEU A 138 9.97 -4.04 18.83
C LEU A 138 9.94 -3.88 20.36
N ARG A 139 8.77 -3.52 20.94
CA ARG A 139 8.61 -3.50 22.41
C ARG A 139 8.66 -4.89 23.04
N VAL A 140 8.22 -5.93 22.33
CA VAL A 140 8.40 -7.33 22.80
C VAL A 140 9.87 -7.69 22.93
N HIS A 141 10.75 -7.11 22.09
CA HIS A 141 12.21 -7.20 22.20
C HIS A 141 12.84 -6.27 23.26
N GLY A 142 12.02 -5.58 24.06
CA GLY A 142 12.50 -4.65 25.08
C GLY A 142 12.99 -3.30 24.51
N LYS A 143 12.76 -3.00 23.24
CA LYS A 143 13.08 -1.70 22.65
C LYS A 143 12.01 -0.67 22.99
N SER A 144 12.36 0.61 22.90
CA SER A 144 11.46 1.76 23.13
C SER A 144 11.24 2.57 21.82
N PRO A 145 10.61 2.00 20.78
CA PRO A 145 10.51 2.64 19.48
C PRO A 145 9.71 3.93 19.54
N VAL A 146 10.14 4.93 18.78
CA VAL A 146 9.42 6.18 18.54
C VAL A 146 8.94 6.20 17.09
N LEU A 147 7.65 6.46 16.90
CA LEU A 147 7.02 6.58 15.59
C LEU A 147 7.04 8.05 15.12
N LEU A 148 7.55 8.25 13.90
CA LEU A 148 7.54 9.54 13.20
C LEU A 148 6.84 9.39 11.85
N SER A 149 6.13 10.43 11.42
CA SER A 149 5.56 10.50 10.09
C SER A 149 6.34 11.50 9.23
N LEU A 150 6.67 11.11 7.99
CA LEU A 150 7.23 12.02 7.00
C LEU A 150 6.25 13.12 6.60
N ASP A 151 4.96 12.92 6.81
CA ASP A 151 3.94 13.92 6.52
C ASP A 151 4.07 15.14 7.44
N ASP A 152 4.69 15.01 8.62
CA ASP A 152 5.00 16.13 9.49
C ASP A 152 6.07 17.08 8.90
N TYR A 153 6.84 16.60 7.91
CA TYR A 153 7.90 17.36 7.24
C TYR A 153 7.47 18.03 5.94
N TYR A 154 6.18 18.02 5.61
CA TYR A 154 5.70 18.77 4.46
C TYR A 154 6.06 20.27 4.59
N ILE A 155 6.43 20.87 3.46
CA ILE A 155 6.58 22.33 3.35
C ILE A 155 5.19 22.98 3.23
N ASP A 156 5.10 24.26 3.54
CA ASP A 156 3.87 25.03 3.38
C ASP A 156 3.37 24.95 1.94
N ARG A 157 2.07 24.80 1.74
CA ARG A 157 1.50 24.56 0.39
C ARG A 157 1.84 25.65 -0.62
N ASP A 158 1.91 26.90 -0.19
CA ASP A 158 2.26 28.07 -1.01
C ASP A 158 3.74 28.08 -1.45
N LYS A 159 4.57 27.23 -0.85
CA LYS A 159 6.00 27.08 -1.19
C LYS A 159 6.29 25.88 -2.09
N ILE A 160 5.30 25.03 -2.38
CA ILE A 160 5.49 23.87 -3.26
C ILE A 160 5.71 24.36 -4.69
N PRO A 161 6.80 23.93 -5.36
CA PRO A 161 7.05 24.29 -6.75
C PRO A 161 5.95 23.75 -7.67
N LEU A 162 5.51 24.58 -8.61
CA LEU A 162 4.56 24.14 -9.66
C LEU A 162 5.26 23.26 -10.68
N GLU A 163 4.53 22.31 -11.21
CA GLU A 163 4.91 21.55 -12.41
C GLU A 163 4.84 22.46 -13.67
N PRO A 164 5.47 22.07 -14.79
CA PRO A 164 5.47 22.86 -16.01
C PRO A 164 4.08 23.21 -16.57
N ASP A 165 3.07 22.42 -16.24
CA ASP A 165 1.66 22.64 -16.61
C ASP A 165 0.89 23.53 -15.62
N GLY A 166 1.57 24.07 -14.58
CA GLY A 166 0.99 24.91 -13.55
C GLY A 166 0.27 24.15 -12.43
N THR A 167 0.28 22.85 -12.43
CA THR A 167 -0.29 21.99 -11.36
C THR A 167 0.69 21.78 -10.21
N ILE A 168 0.19 21.30 -9.08
CA ILE A 168 1.01 20.86 -7.95
C ILE A 168 1.03 19.35 -7.91
N ASP A 169 2.23 18.74 -8.00
CA ASP A 169 2.42 17.31 -7.70
C ASP A 169 2.63 17.13 -6.19
N LEU A 170 1.55 16.79 -5.49
CA LEU A 170 1.57 16.57 -4.03
C LEU A 170 2.33 15.29 -3.63
N GLU A 171 2.58 14.40 -4.57
CA GLU A 171 3.31 13.14 -4.35
C GLU A 171 4.81 13.31 -4.62
N HIS A 172 5.26 14.49 -5.07
CA HIS A 172 6.68 14.74 -5.36
C HIS A 172 7.50 14.90 -4.08
N ILE A 173 8.72 14.34 -4.04
CA ILE A 173 9.62 14.46 -2.85
C ILE A 173 9.90 15.92 -2.45
N ARG A 174 9.82 16.87 -3.38
CA ARG A 174 9.98 18.32 -3.09
C ARG A 174 8.88 18.88 -2.19
N THR A 175 7.81 18.15 -1.92
CA THR A 175 6.81 18.54 -0.93
C THR A 175 7.29 18.33 0.49
N ILE A 176 8.35 17.55 0.69
CA ILE A 176 8.98 17.29 1.98
C ILE A 176 10.24 18.16 2.12
N ASP A 177 10.46 18.73 3.30
CA ASP A 177 11.70 19.38 3.68
C ASP A 177 12.77 18.32 3.99
N VAL A 178 13.37 17.77 2.93
CA VAL A 178 14.38 16.72 3.01
C VAL A 178 15.62 17.19 3.79
N ALA A 179 15.97 18.48 3.71
CA ALA A 179 17.10 19.04 4.42
C ALA A 179 16.86 19.00 5.94
N LEU A 180 15.73 19.54 6.40
CA LEU A 180 15.37 19.51 7.82
C LEU A 180 15.25 18.07 8.33
N PHE A 181 14.60 17.18 7.57
CA PHE A 181 14.50 15.78 7.96
C PHE A 181 15.87 15.12 8.11
N GLY A 182 16.77 15.33 7.17
CA GLY A 182 18.12 14.77 7.19
C GLY A 182 18.97 15.30 8.35
N GLU A 183 18.91 16.59 8.63
CA GLU A 183 19.57 17.22 9.79
C GLU A 183 19.06 16.63 11.10
N GLN A 184 17.75 16.56 11.27
CA GLN A 184 17.14 16.04 12.49
C GLN A 184 17.37 14.54 12.68
N LEU A 185 17.28 13.74 11.62
CA LEU A 185 17.60 12.32 11.69
C LEU A 185 19.05 12.10 12.12
N THR A 186 20.00 12.85 11.53
CA THR A 186 21.42 12.76 11.90
C THR A 186 21.63 13.13 13.36
N ALA A 187 21.06 14.23 13.82
CA ALA A 187 21.15 14.69 15.21
C ALA A 187 20.58 13.66 16.19
N LEU A 188 19.39 13.10 15.88
CA LEU A 188 18.76 12.05 16.70
C LEU A 188 19.63 10.80 16.79
N LEU A 189 20.19 10.33 15.68
CA LEU A 189 21.06 9.16 15.66
C LEU A 189 22.38 9.37 16.46
N ASN A 190 22.80 10.64 16.59
CA ASN A 190 23.92 11.05 17.45
C ASN A 190 23.52 11.25 18.92
N GLY A 191 22.25 11.06 19.28
CA GLY A 191 21.75 11.24 20.64
C GLY A 191 21.51 12.71 21.06
N GLU A 192 21.41 13.61 20.08
CA GLU A 192 21.11 15.03 20.30
C GLU A 192 19.58 15.24 20.46
N THR A 193 19.22 16.36 21.06
CA THR A 193 17.80 16.76 21.20
C THR A 193 17.39 17.62 20.00
N VAL A 194 16.27 17.27 19.35
CA VAL A 194 15.70 18.04 18.24
C VAL A 194 14.28 18.47 18.55
N GLU A 195 13.84 19.56 17.94
CA GLU A 195 12.46 19.98 17.89
C GLU A 195 11.81 19.42 16.63
N LEU A 196 10.82 18.53 16.78
CA LEU A 196 10.12 17.90 15.66
C LEU A 196 9.05 18.84 15.09
N PRO A 197 8.93 18.92 13.75
CA PRO A 197 7.83 19.63 13.12
C PRO A 197 6.50 18.89 13.33
N ARG A 198 5.41 19.61 13.07
CA ARG A 198 4.06 19.06 12.89
C ARG A 198 3.42 19.74 11.69
N PHE A 199 2.79 18.99 10.81
CA PHE A 199 2.04 19.57 9.70
C PHE A 199 0.56 19.73 10.08
N ASP A 200 0.06 20.96 10.00
CA ASP A 200 -1.37 21.27 10.17
C ASP A 200 -2.08 21.15 8.81
N PHE A 201 -2.74 20.02 8.60
CA PHE A 201 -3.44 19.73 7.34
C PHE A 201 -4.61 20.67 7.04
N LEU A 202 -5.24 21.25 8.08
CA LEU A 202 -6.33 22.21 7.89
C LEU A 202 -5.80 23.55 7.40
N LYS A 203 -4.68 24.00 7.97
CA LYS A 203 -4.03 25.26 7.58
C LYS A 203 -3.03 25.08 6.44
N GLN A 204 -2.71 23.83 6.09
CA GLN A 204 -1.72 23.45 5.09
C GLN A 204 -0.33 24.09 5.35
N ARG A 205 0.09 24.09 6.60
CA ARG A 205 1.33 24.71 7.06
C ARG A 205 2.04 23.86 8.10
N ARG A 206 3.37 23.93 8.06
CA ARG A 206 4.22 23.35 9.08
C ARG A 206 4.25 24.23 10.32
N VAL A 207 4.21 23.60 11.49
CA VAL A 207 4.28 24.25 12.81
C VAL A 207 5.52 23.73 13.54
N MET A 208 6.32 24.65 14.05
CA MET A 208 7.42 24.39 14.98
C MET A 208 7.26 25.39 16.13
N ASP A 209 6.80 24.93 17.28
CA ASP A 209 6.40 25.76 18.41
C ASP A 209 7.06 25.33 19.73
N GLY A 210 8.10 24.47 19.64
CA GLY A 210 8.82 23.95 20.79
C GLY A 210 8.08 22.87 21.59
N SER A 211 6.85 22.52 21.19
CA SER A 211 6.01 21.57 21.94
C SER A 211 6.42 20.11 21.76
N ARG A 212 7.15 19.80 20.68
CA ARG A 212 7.56 18.42 20.33
C ARG A 212 9.07 18.30 20.27
N THR A 213 9.70 18.07 21.41
CA THR A 213 11.13 17.76 21.47
C THR A 213 11.36 16.27 21.61
N LEU A 214 12.37 15.76 20.92
CA LEU A 214 12.76 14.35 20.97
C LEU A 214 14.27 14.22 21.16
N ARG A 215 14.64 13.27 21.99
CA ARG A 215 16.00 12.73 22.10
C ARG A 215 15.88 11.22 22.17
N ILE A 216 16.76 10.50 21.48
CA ILE A 216 16.79 9.03 21.52
C ILE A 216 18.11 8.52 22.10
N ASP A 217 18.05 7.32 22.66
CA ASP A 217 19.19 6.55 23.10
C ASP A 217 19.39 5.29 22.23
N GLU A 218 20.34 4.45 22.61
CA GLU A 218 20.65 3.21 21.87
C GLU A 218 19.51 2.19 21.88
N ASN A 219 18.61 2.27 22.87
CA ASN A 219 17.46 1.38 22.98
C ASN A 219 16.20 1.92 22.31
N THR A 220 16.28 3.10 21.70
CA THR A 220 15.16 3.81 21.09
C THR A 220 15.30 3.86 19.57
N PRO A 221 14.89 2.81 18.82
CA PRO A 221 14.84 2.87 17.36
C PRO A 221 13.75 3.83 16.88
N LEU A 222 14.03 4.55 15.79
CA LEU A 222 13.06 5.40 15.12
C LEU A 222 12.30 4.58 14.07
N VAL A 223 10.97 4.56 14.14
CA VAL A 223 10.11 4.00 13.10
C VAL A 223 9.51 5.18 12.34
N ILE A 224 9.88 5.34 11.08
CA ILE A 224 9.56 6.49 10.25
C ILE A 224 8.72 6.02 9.09
N GLU A 225 7.46 6.44 9.03
CA GLU A 225 6.58 6.05 7.95
C GLU A 225 6.27 7.21 7.00
N GLY A 226 6.13 6.90 5.73
CA GLY A 226 5.70 7.85 4.73
C GLY A 226 5.97 7.37 3.31
N LEU A 227 5.40 8.07 2.35
CA LEU A 227 5.44 7.70 0.95
C LEU A 227 6.88 7.55 0.42
N HIS A 228 7.75 8.48 0.84
CA HIS A 228 9.13 8.58 0.36
C HIS A 228 10.18 7.80 1.18
N GLY A 229 9.76 6.94 2.12
CA GLY A 229 10.70 6.23 3.00
C GLY A 229 11.79 5.40 2.28
N LEU A 230 11.54 4.97 1.03
CA LEU A 230 12.52 4.27 0.20
C LEU A 230 13.25 5.18 -0.81
N ASN A 231 12.88 6.45 -0.92
CA ASN A 231 13.50 7.33 -1.89
C ASN A 231 14.96 7.66 -1.46
N PRO A 232 15.97 7.37 -2.30
CA PRO A 232 17.36 7.62 -1.94
C PRO A 232 17.69 9.08 -1.60
N ALA A 233 16.90 10.04 -2.14
CA ALA A 233 17.07 11.47 -1.87
C ALA A 233 16.66 11.86 -0.44
N LEU A 234 15.93 11.00 0.30
CA LEU A 234 15.48 11.29 1.66
C LEU A 234 16.65 11.27 2.66
N LEU A 235 17.63 10.40 2.46
CA LEU A 235 18.72 10.19 3.41
C LEU A 235 19.98 10.97 2.99
N PRO A 236 20.49 11.86 3.85
CA PRO A 236 21.75 12.54 3.60
C PRO A 236 22.93 11.54 3.60
N PRO A 237 24.05 11.86 2.91
CA PRO A 237 25.24 11.01 2.89
C PRO A 237 25.88 10.77 4.28
N SER A 238 25.59 11.63 5.26
CA SER A 238 26.09 11.53 6.63
C SER A 238 25.46 10.39 7.45
N VAL A 239 24.32 9.86 7.02
CA VAL A 239 23.63 8.78 7.73
C VAL A 239 24.23 7.44 7.35
N ASP A 240 24.68 6.68 8.36
CA ASP A 240 25.15 5.31 8.19
C ASP A 240 23.99 4.41 7.74
N ARG A 241 24.09 3.94 6.50
CA ARG A 241 23.03 3.14 5.86
C ARG A 241 22.91 1.73 6.42
N ASP A 242 23.97 1.21 7.05
CA ASP A 242 23.97 -0.12 7.66
C ASP A 242 23.09 -0.16 8.92
N ARG A 243 22.83 0.99 9.51
CA ARG A 243 21.94 1.17 10.67
C ARG A 243 20.50 1.53 10.27
N ILE A 244 20.18 1.49 8.98
CA ILE A 244 18.84 1.78 8.44
C ILE A 244 18.21 0.47 7.95
N PHE A 245 16.99 0.18 8.41
CA PHE A 245 16.17 -0.89 7.88
C PHE A 245 15.05 -0.30 7.02
N ARG A 246 14.87 -0.82 5.81
CA ARG A 246 13.88 -0.35 4.85
C ARG A 246 12.79 -1.39 4.67
N LEU A 247 11.56 -1.01 4.96
CA LEU A 247 10.39 -1.87 4.82
C LEU A 247 9.45 -1.31 3.75
N TYR A 248 9.17 -2.12 2.74
CA TYR A 248 8.13 -1.83 1.76
C TYR A 248 6.82 -2.49 2.18
N VAL A 249 5.75 -1.69 2.32
CA VAL A 249 4.40 -2.15 2.69
C VAL A 249 3.46 -1.95 1.51
N SER A 250 2.89 -3.03 1.00
CA SER A 250 1.91 -2.97 -0.10
C SER A 250 0.81 -4.02 0.09
N ALA A 251 -0.40 -3.72 -0.40
CA ALA A 251 -1.50 -4.67 -0.43
C ALA A 251 -1.41 -5.56 -1.68
N LEU A 252 -0.44 -6.49 -1.71
CA LEU A 252 -0.21 -7.39 -2.83
C LEU A 252 -1.32 -8.45 -2.88
N THR A 253 -2.42 -8.12 -3.56
CA THR A 253 -3.58 -9.00 -3.67
C THR A 253 -3.21 -10.28 -4.42
N THR A 254 -3.44 -11.42 -3.78
CA THR A 254 -3.21 -12.76 -4.35
C THR A 254 -4.51 -13.53 -4.55
N LEU A 255 -5.61 -13.07 -3.97
CA LEU A 255 -6.94 -13.56 -4.31
C LEU A 255 -7.21 -13.25 -5.78
N ASN A 256 -7.56 -14.26 -6.55
CA ASN A 256 -7.96 -14.13 -7.94
C ASN A 256 -9.49 -14.11 -8.06
N LEU A 257 -9.97 -13.52 -9.12
CA LEU A 257 -11.41 -13.56 -9.41
C LEU A 257 -11.85 -14.98 -9.78
N ASP A 258 -11.02 -15.63 -10.61
CA ASP A 258 -11.10 -17.02 -11.03
C ASP A 258 -9.70 -17.51 -11.45
N ASP A 259 -9.59 -18.68 -12.06
CA ASP A 259 -8.32 -19.32 -12.47
C ASP A 259 -7.52 -18.50 -13.51
N HIS A 260 -8.16 -17.58 -14.23
CA HIS A 260 -7.55 -16.81 -15.32
C HIS A 260 -7.47 -15.29 -15.04
N ASN A 261 -8.30 -14.79 -14.12
CA ASN A 261 -8.46 -13.36 -13.91
C ASN A 261 -7.98 -12.94 -12.52
N ARG A 262 -6.87 -12.23 -12.49
CA ARG A 262 -6.29 -11.70 -11.25
C ARG A 262 -6.99 -10.40 -10.82
N ILE A 263 -7.23 -10.26 -9.53
CA ILE A 263 -7.62 -8.98 -8.92
C ILE A 263 -6.38 -8.09 -8.82
N GLN A 264 -6.48 -6.88 -9.35
CA GLN A 264 -5.36 -5.94 -9.31
C GLN A 264 -5.18 -5.34 -7.91
N THR A 265 -3.94 -5.24 -7.46
CA THR A 265 -3.57 -4.57 -6.20
C THR A 265 -4.14 -3.14 -6.11
N THR A 266 -4.20 -2.44 -7.24
CA THR A 266 -4.76 -1.09 -7.33
C THR A 266 -6.24 -1.01 -7.08
N GLU A 267 -7.02 -2.04 -7.44
CA GLU A 267 -8.46 -2.10 -7.20
C GLU A 267 -8.74 -2.17 -5.69
N ILE A 268 -8.09 -3.07 -4.99
CA ILE A 268 -8.28 -3.21 -3.55
C ILE A 268 -7.85 -1.95 -2.79
N ARG A 269 -6.73 -1.32 -3.20
CA ARG A 269 -6.29 -0.06 -2.58
C ARG A 269 -7.24 1.10 -2.87
N LEU A 270 -7.87 1.12 -4.05
CA LEU A 270 -8.91 2.10 -4.35
C LEU A 270 -10.13 1.91 -3.44
N LEU A 271 -10.60 0.66 -3.24
CA LEU A 271 -11.68 0.37 -2.30
C LEU A 271 -11.34 0.85 -0.89
N ARG A 272 -10.15 0.49 -0.38
CA ARG A 272 -9.66 0.96 0.92
C ARG A 272 -9.67 2.48 1.01
N ARG A 273 -9.20 3.16 -0.04
CA ARG A 273 -9.13 4.62 -0.08
C ARG A 273 -10.50 5.27 -0.06
N ILE A 274 -11.45 4.77 -0.85
CA ILE A 274 -12.81 5.29 -0.89
C ILE A 274 -13.46 5.22 0.49
N VAL A 275 -13.38 4.05 1.15
CA VAL A 275 -13.94 3.88 2.50
C VAL A 275 -13.28 4.82 3.49
N ARG A 276 -11.94 4.85 3.55
CA ARG A 276 -11.21 5.71 4.47
C ARG A 276 -11.52 7.20 4.26
N ASP A 277 -11.43 7.66 3.01
CA ASP A 277 -11.60 9.09 2.69
C ASP A 277 -13.04 9.54 2.98
N TYR A 278 -14.03 8.65 2.82
CA TYR A 278 -15.41 8.92 3.24
C TYR A 278 -15.55 8.97 4.77
N GLU A 279 -15.12 7.93 5.49
CA GLU A 279 -15.30 7.78 6.93
C GLU A 279 -14.50 8.79 7.75
N THR A 280 -13.26 9.07 7.34
CA THR A 280 -12.33 9.85 8.16
C THR A 280 -12.09 11.27 7.67
N ARG A 281 -12.37 11.56 6.40
CA ARG A 281 -12.07 12.85 5.76
C ARG A 281 -13.30 13.56 5.21
N GLY A 282 -14.47 12.90 5.24
CA GLY A 282 -15.73 13.44 4.71
C GLY A 282 -15.69 13.69 3.20
N ALA A 283 -14.81 12.99 2.47
CA ALA A 283 -14.69 13.15 1.03
C ALA A 283 -15.73 12.34 0.27
N SER A 284 -16.28 12.87 -0.82
CA SER A 284 -17.16 12.11 -1.70
C SER A 284 -16.37 11.10 -2.54
N ILE A 285 -17.08 10.11 -3.10
CA ILE A 285 -16.47 9.14 -4.02
C ILE A 285 -15.87 9.85 -5.23
N GLU A 286 -16.62 10.77 -5.84
CA GLU A 286 -16.15 11.52 -7.00
C GLU A 286 -14.86 12.31 -6.69
N HIS A 287 -14.76 12.88 -5.48
CA HIS A 287 -13.52 13.54 -5.07
C HIS A 287 -12.36 12.55 -4.99
N THR A 288 -12.58 11.38 -4.37
CA THR A 288 -11.53 10.35 -4.28
C THR A 288 -11.09 9.86 -5.66
N LEU A 289 -12.05 9.61 -6.57
CA LEU A 289 -11.77 9.18 -7.95
C LEU A 289 -11.03 10.26 -8.74
N SER A 290 -11.40 11.54 -8.59
CA SER A 290 -10.72 12.66 -9.25
C SER A 290 -9.23 12.75 -8.90
N MET A 291 -8.89 12.38 -7.66
CA MET A 291 -7.51 12.38 -7.16
C MET A 291 -6.73 11.10 -7.53
N TRP A 292 -7.43 9.99 -7.81
CA TRP A 292 -6.79 8.68 -7.96
C TRP A 292 -5.76 8.63 -9.08
N GLY A 293 -6.04 9.23 -10.22
CA GLY A 293 -5.10 9.31 -11.34
C GLY A 293 -3.79 10.02 -10.99
N SER A 294 -3.85 11.10 -10.20
CA SER A 294 -2.66 11.80 -9.73
C SER A 294 -1.86 10.95 -8.74
N VAL A 295 -2.55 10.29 -7.80
CA VAL A 295 -1.92 9.37 -6.85
C VAL A 295 -1.18 8.25 -7.58
N ARG A 296 -1.81 7.64 -8.58
CA ARG A 296 -1.18 6.59 -9.39
C ARG A 296 0.09 7.06 -10.12
N ARG A 297 0.05 8.23 -10.73
CA ARG A 297 1.26 8.83 -11.36
C ARG A 297 2.37 9.08 -10.36
N GLY A 298 2.02 9.55 -9.16
CA GLY A 298 2.99 9.74 -8.07
C GLY A 298 3.62 8.43 -7.62
N GLU A 299 2.84 7.37 -7.46
CA GLU A 299 3.34 6.03 -7.10
C GLU A 299 4.32 5.49 -8.15
N GLU A 300 4.00 5.64 -9.43
CA GLU A 300 4.85 5.20 -10.55
C GLU A 300 6.18 5.97 -10.61
N ARG A 301 6.17 7.25 -10.25
CA ARG A 301 7.37 8.10 -10.26
C ARG A 301 8.22 7.98 -9.00
N TRP A 302 7.59 7.84 -7.83
CA TRP A 302 8.26 8.10 -6.56
C TRP A 302 8.31 6.92 -5.60
N ILE A 303 7.58 5.82 -5.87
CA ILE A 303 7.54 4.65 -4.99
C ILE A 303 8.07 3.41 -5.70
N PHE A 304 7.42 3.01 -6.79
CA PHE A 304 7.71 1.73 -7.44
C PHE A 304 9.15 1.60 -7.97
N PRO A 305 9.84 2.69 -8.43
CA PRO A 305 11.24 2.58 -8.82
C PRO A 305 12.19 2.19 -7.68
N TYR A 306 11.76 2.37 -6.43
CA TYR A 306 12.60 2.13 -5.25
C TYR A 306 12.18 0.90 -4.42
N GLN A 307 11.11 0.21 -4.78
CA GLN A 307 10.57 -0.90 -3.97
C GLN A 307 11.54 -2.07 -3.80
N GLU A 308 12.39 -2.36 -4.81
CA GLU A 308 13.41 -3.40 -4.73
C GLU A 308 14.64 -3.00 -3.90
N GLN A 309 14.71 -1.76 -3.42
CA GLN A 309 15.76 -1.29 -2.51
C GLN A 309 15.40 -1.53 -1.03
N ALA A 310 14.22 -2.08 -0.74
CA ALA A 310 13.83 -2.43 0.60
C ALA A 310 14.60 -3.67 1.10
N ASP A 311 14.82 -3.75 2.41
CA ASP A 311 15.40 -4.92 3.07
C ASP A 311 14.36 -6.02 3.25
N ALA A 312 13.11 -5.62 3.47
CA ALA A 312 11.97 -6.54 3.58
C ALA A 312 10.72 -5.97 2.90
N ILE A 313 9.81 -6.87 2.53
CA ILE A 313 8.48 -6.53 2.06
C ILE A 313 7.43 -7.11 3.02
N PHE A 314 6.44 -6.29 3.35
CA PHE A 314 5.26 -6.74 4.07
C PHE A 314 4.03 -6.65 3.17
N ASN A 315 3.37 -7.78 2.92
CA ASN A 315 2.08 -7.78 2.25
C ASN A 315 0.96 -7.52 3.25
N SER A 316 0.31 -6.37 3.11
CA SER A 316 -0.80 -5.94 3.96
C SER A 316 -2.17 -6.36 3.45
N ALA A 317 -2.26 -7.11 2.34
CA ALA A 317 -3.53 -7.61 1.83
C ALA A 317 -4.14 -8.64 2.78
N LEU A 318 -5.44 -8.54 2.95
CA LEU A 318 -6.24 -9.50 3.71
C LEU A 318 -7.21 -10.15 2.73
N VAL A 319 -7.17 -11.48 2.64
CA VAL A 319 -7.96 -12.25 1.64
C VAL A 319 -9.45 -11.98 1.79
N TYR A 320 -9.92 -11.75 3.01
CA TYR A 320 -11.33 -11.53 3.34
C TYR A 320 -11.81 -10.07 3.15
N GLU A 321 -10.88 -9.12 2.95
CA GLU A 321 -11.23 -7.70 2.97
C GLU A 321 -12.23 -7.24 1.91
N PRO A 322 -12.26 -7.78 0.66
CA PRO A 322 -13.27 -7.34 -0.31
C PRO A 322 -14.69 -7.65 0.13
N ALA A 323 -14.91 -8.80 0.81
CA ALA A 323 -16.21 -9.19 1.33
C ALA A 323 -16.68 -8.27 2.47
N VAL A 324 -15.75 -7.76 3.29
CA VAL A 324 -16.05 -6.81 4.38
C VAL A 324 -16.20 -5.39 3.82
N LEU A 325 -15.29 -4.93 2.95
CA LEU A 325 -15.33 -3.59 2.36
C LEU A 325 -16.60 -3.35 1.55
N LYS A 326 -17.17 -4.40 0.93
CA LYS A 326 -18.42 -4.30 0.15
C LYS A 326 -19.53 -3.63 0.94
N LYS A 327 -19.74 -3.99 2.20
CA LYS A 327 -20.75 -3.41 3.06
C LYS A 327 -20.62 -1.90 3.23
N HIS A 328 -19.37 -1.41 3.36
CA HIS A 328 -19.09 0.01 3.56
C HIS A 328 -19.19 0.82 2.28
N ILE A 329 -18.75 0.25 1.18
CA ILE A 329 -18.60 0.99 -0.08
C ILE A 329 -19.83 0.91 -0.97
N PHE A 330 -20.52 -0.23 -1.03
CA PHE A 330 -21.61 -0.47 -1.97
C PHE A 330 -22.75 0.56 -1.86
N PRO A 331 -23.25 0.91 -0.64
CA PRO A 331 -24.26 1.95 -0.49
C PRO A 331 -23.79 3.33 -0.99
N LEU A 332 -22.49 3.63 -0.87
CA LEU A 332 -21.93 4.90 -1.31
C LEU A 332 -21.88 4.99 -2.84
N LEU A 333 -21.49 3.90 -3.50
CA LEU A 333 -21.44 3.81 -4.96
C LEU A 333 -22.83 3.97 -5.59
N MET A 334 -23.86 3.40 -4.97
CA MET A 334 -25.23 3.48 -5.46
C MET A 334 -25.84 4.91 -5.39
N ASN A 335 -25.21 5.83 -4.68
CA ASN A 335 -25.62 7.23 -4.60
C ASN A 335 -25.00 8.11 -5.72
N VAL A 336 -24.06 7.59 -6.50
CA VAL A 336 -23.46 8.33 -7.61
C VAL A 336 -24.43 8.40 -8.78
N ARG A 337 -24.69 9.62 -9.24
CA ARG A 337 -25.69 9.89 -10.27
C ARG A 337 -25.19 9.53 -11.68
N PRO A 338 -26.10 9.14 -12.59
CA PRO A 338 -25.74 8.81 -13.98
C PRO A 338 -25.09 9.96 -14.78
N ASP A 339 -25.30 11.23 -14.36
CA ASP A 339 -24.69 12.41 -14.97
C ASP A 339 -23.31 12.75 -14.42
N SER A 340 -22.79 11.99 -13.43
CA SER A 340 -21.44 12.14 -12.90
C SER A 340 -20.38 11.73 -13.94
N PRO A 341 -19.30 12.50 -14.11
CA PRO A 341 -18.19 12.12 -15.01
C PRO A 341 -17.49 10.82 -14.58
N TYR A 342 -17.74 10.34 -13.36
CA TYR A 342 -17.16 9.11 -12.82
C TYR A 342 -18.14 7.93 -12.83
N TYR A 343 -19.31 8.07 -13.45
CA TYR A 343 -20.35 7.05 -13.41
C TYR A 343 -19.88 5.69 -13.96
N GLU A 344 -19.17 5.69 -15.09
CA GLU A 344 -18.65 4.46 -15.69
C GLU A 344 -17.62 3.75 -14.80
N GLU A 345 -16.74 4.53 -14.15
CA GLU A 345 -15.75 3.99 -13.22
C GLU A 345 -16.43 3.40 -11.98
N VAL A 346 -17.42 4.12 -11.43
CA VAL A 346 -18.25 3.64 -10.31
C VAL A 346 -19.00 2.37 -10.70
N HIS A 347 -19.58 2.33 -11.91
CA HIS A 347 -20.29 1.15 -12.39
C HIS A 347 -19.36 -0.07 -12.52
N SER A 348 -18.12 0.14 -12.96
CA SER A 348 -17.10 -0.90 -13.00
C SER A 348 -16.78 -1.44 -11.59
N ILE A 349 -16.64 -0.56 -10.59
CA ILE A 349 -16.43 -0.97 -9.19
C ILE A 349 -17.64 -1.74 -8.66
N VAL A 350 -18.86 -1.31 -8.94
CA VAL A 350 -20.12 -2.04 -8.57
C VAL A 350 -20.11 -3.44 -9.18
N LYS A 351 -19.75 -3.54 -10.45
CA LYS A 351 -19.67 -4.81 -11.17
C LYS A 351 -18.64 -5.76 -10.53
N PHE A 352 -17.48 -5.24 -10.19
CA PHE A 352 -16.44 -5.99 -9.47
C PHE A 352 -16.94 -6.47 -8.10
N LEU A 353 -17.54 -5.60 -7.30
CA LEU A 353 -18.05 -5.97 -5.97
C LEU A 353 -19.19 -6.98 -6.01
N ASN A 354 -19.93 -7.10 -7.12
CA ASN A 354 -20.99 -8.09 -7.27
C ASN A 354 -20.49 -9.53 -7.32
N TYR A 355 -19.21 -9.77 -7.56
CA TYR A 355 -18.63 -11.11 -7.46
C TYR A 355 -18.49 -11.60 -6.02
N PHE A 356 -18.48 -10.70 -5.03
CA PHE A 356 -18.28 -11.02 -3.62
C PHE A 356 -19.63 -11.11 -2.87
N LEU A 357 -19.76 -12.09 -2.00
CA LEU A 357 -20.76 -12.05 -0.97
C LEU A 357 -20.33 -11.08 0.14
N GLU A 358 -21.31 -10.36 0.69
CA GLU A 358 -21.07 -9.46 1.82
C GLU A 358 -20.87 -10.26 3.11
N ALA A 359 -19.85 -9.89 3.90
CA ALA A 359 -19.55 -10.51 5.17
C ALA A 359 -19.73 -9.53 6.34
N ASN A 360 -20.71 -9.81 7.19
CA ASN A 360 -21.01 -9.05 8.41
C ASN A 360 -20.28 -9.66 9.61
N VAL A 361 -18.97 -9.51 9.67
CA VAL A 361 -18.06 -10.17 10.64
C VAL A 361 -17.04 -9.20 11.27
N GLU A 362 -17.35 -7.92 11.32
CA GLU A 362 -16.45 -6.89 11.84
C GLU A 362 -16.07 -7.12 13.30
N ASP A 363 -16.96 -7.76 14.09
CA ASP A 363 -16.72 -8.16 15.47
C ASP A 363 -15.55 -9.16 15.62
N GLU A 364 -15.22 -9.89 14.56
CA GLU A 364 -14.11 -10.83 14.54
C GLU A 364 -12.76 -10.16 14.18
N ILE A 365 -12.80 -8.98 13.52
CA ILE A 365 -11.61 -8.28 13.03
C ILE A 365 -10.93 -7.58 14.21
N PRO A 366 -9.66 -7.91 14.53
CA PRO A 366 -8.96 -7.27 15.65
C PRO A 366 -8.87 -5.74 15.50
N PRO A 367 -8.91 -4.98 16.59
CA PRO A 367 -8.79 -3.52 16.53
C PRO A 367 -7.41 -3.03 16.07
N THR A 368 -6.41 -3.93 16.00
CA THR A 368 -5.07 -3.70 15.48
C THR A 368 -4.90 -4.14 14.02
N SER A 369 -5.96 -4.68 13.40
CA SER A 369 -5.93 -5.08 11.98
C SER A 369 -5.65 -3.90 11.06
N VAL A 370 -4.93 -4.16 9.96
CA VAL A 370 -4.75 -3.18 8.87
C VAL A 370 -6.10 -2.71 8.32
N LEU A 371 -7.09 -3.60 8.25
CA LEU A 371 -8.41 -3.25 7.73
C LEU A 371 -9.11 -2.17 8.57
N ARG A 372 -8.84 -2.13 9.89
CA ARG A 372 -9.39 -1.11 10.81
C ARG A 372 -8.95 0.32 10.52
N GLU A 373 -7.84 0.50 9.80
CA GLU A 373 -7.43 1.81 9.28
C GLU A 373 -8.47 2.41 8.32
N PHE A 374 -9.24 1.55 7.66
CA PHE A 374 -10.19 1.92 6.62
C PHE A 374 -11.64 1.90 7.12
N ILE A 375 -12.06 0.83 7.79
CA ILE A 375 -13.44 0.65 8.26
C ILE A 375 -13.71 1.23 9.66
N GLY A 376 -12.71 1.84 10.30
CA GLY A 376 -12.81 2.37 11.65
C GLY A 376 -12.62 1.34 12.76
N GLY A 377 -12.63 1.82 14.01
CA GLY A 377 -12.41 1.00 15.19
C GLY A 377 -10.94 0.63 15.44
N ASN A 378 -10.00 1.33 14.82
CA ASN A 378 -8.57 1.21 15.11
C ASN A 378 -8.25 1.77 16.49
N THR A 379 -7.33 1.11 17.23
CA THR A 379 -6.93 1.52 18.59
C THR A 379 -5.57 2.22 18.66
N PHE A 380 -4.83 2.30 17.57
CA PHE A 380 -3.53 2.95 17.52
C PHE A 380 -3.62 4.48 17.48
N TYR A 381 -4.67 5.02 16.91
CA TYR A 381 -4.94 6.46 16.86
C TYR A 381 -6.40 6.73 17.20
N ARG A 382 -6.61 7.76 18.00
CA ARG A 382 -7.92 8.23 18.45
C ARG A 382 -8.19 9.63 17.92
#